data_eb122ba91b6e78d173c1b67870bad884
#
_entry.id   eb122ba91b6e78d173c1b67870bad884
#
_cell.length_a   1.000
_cell.length_b   1.000
_cell.length_c   1.000
_cell.angle_alpha   90.00
_cell.angle_beta   90.00
_cell.angle_gamma   90.00
#
_symmetry.space_group_name_H-M   'P 1'
#
loop_
_entity.id
_entity.type
_entity.pdbx_description
1 polymer ?
#
loop_
_entity_poly.entity_id
_entity_poly.type
_entity_poly.pdbx_seq_one_letter_code
_entity_poly.pdbx_strand_id
1 'polypeptide(L)'
;YIKESNNINIFSDNKINHELFDMSDIKLWEKKYLHHEFKDFLNGGQISICEPIPYLFEFPLFNERFCNELIEIMEENNKWSDGRHNDKRLSNGYENVPTVDTHFNQIGFEKQWNKIVFNYIAKIAEKGFVGSHTSRINMSFVVKYTPSGQNKLRPHNDSSLYSAMVALNKRGEDFEGGGTRFIRHDYKHLTQKPGYCVIFPGRLTHYHEGLETTKGTRYIIVSFIE
;
A
#
# COMPACT_ATOMS: atom_id res chain seq x y z
N TYR A 1 18.31 -3.37 -28.46
CA TYR A 1 17.94 -4.75 -28.13
C TYR A 1 17.43 -4.77 -26.69
N ILE A 2 16.13 -4.65 -26.52
CA ILE A 2 15.46 -4.85 -25.23
C ILE A 2 15.14 -6.34 -25.17
N LYS A 3 15.81 -7.09 -24.32
CA LYS A 3 15.42 -8.46 -23.99
C LYS A 3 14.17 -8.38 -23.13
N GLU A 4 13.06 -8.91 -23.65
CA GLU A 4 11.89 -9.26 -22.85
C GLU A 4 12.33 -10.21 -21.75
N SER A 5 12.23 -9.78 -20.50
CA SER A 5 12.40 -10.66 -19.35
C SER A 5 11.17 -11.57 -19.28
N ASN A 6 11.35 -12.82 -19.64
CA ASN A 6 10.37 -13.87 -19.36
C ASN A 6 10.14 -13.94 -17.86
N ASN A 7 9.04 -13.37 -17.39
CA ASN A 7 8.54 -13.59 -16.05
C ASN A 7 8.18 -15.06 -15.91
N ILE A 8 9.03 -15.83 -15.26
CA ILE A 8 8.71 -17.18 -14.84
C ILE A 8 7.61 -17.07 -13.78
N ASN A 9 6.40 -17.39 -14.17
CA ASN A 9 5.24 -17.53 -13.28
C ASN A 9 5.48 -18.75 -12.37
N ILE A 10 6.11 -18.56 -11.22
CA ILE A 10 6.36 -19.60 -10.23
C ILE A 10 5.14 -19.81 -9.29
N PHE A 11 4.09 -19.03 -9.44
CA PHE A 11 2.94 -19.07 -8.53
C PHE A 11 1.76 -19.79 -9.19
N SER A 12 1.44 -20.96 -8.62
CA SER A 12 0.27 -21.77 -9.00
C SER A 12 -1.03 -20.97 -8.81
N ASP A 13 -1.99 -21.21 -9.72
CA ASP A 13 -3.33 -20.66 -9.84
C ASP A 13 -4.28 -20.90 -8.64
N ASN A 14 -3.88 -20.55 -7.42
CA ASN A 14 -4.80 -20.42 -6.31
C ASN A 14 -5.49 -19.05 -6.41
N LYS A 15 -6.40 -18.90 -7.34
CA LYS A 15 -7.33 -17.76 -7.36
C LYS A 15 -8.19 -17.84 -6.12
N ILE A 16 -7.98 -16.91 -5.20
CA ILE A 16 -8.88 -16.68 -4.10
C ILE A 16 -10.19 -16.19 -4.71
N ASN A 17 -11.25 -16.99 -4.55
CA ASN A 17 -12.58 -16.61 -5.00
C ASN A 17 -13.25 -15.77 -3.90
N HIS A 18 -12.90 -14.49 -3.84
CA HIS A 18 -13.44 -13.55 -2.86
C HIS A 18 -14.08 -12.36 -3.58
N GLU A 19 -15.20 -11.86 -3.05
CA GLU A 19 -15.95 -10.73 -3.61
C GLU A 19 -15.09 -9.48 -3.79
N LEU A 20 -14.12 -9.25 -2.91
CA LEU A 20 -13.14 -8.16 -3.02
C LEU A 20 -12.36 -8.20 -4.34
N PHE A 21 -12.13 -9.39 -4.91
CA PHE A 21 -11.36 -9.59 -6.14
C PHE A 21 -12.22 -9.52 -7.40
N ASP A 22 -13.55 -9.53 -7.25
CA ASP A 22 -14.47 -9.41 -8.38
C ASP A 22 -14.76 -7.95 -8.71
N MET A 23 -14.04 -7.42 -9.70
CA MET A 23 -14.25 -6.08 -10.27
C MET A 23 -14.93 -6.15 -11.64
N SER A 24 -15.75 -7.16 -11.91
CA SER A 24 -16.52 -7.30 -13.16
C SER A 24 -17.57 -6.18 -13.27
N ASP A 25 -18.27 -5.88 -12.20
CA ASP A 25 -19.11 -4.68 -12.04
C ASP A 25 -18.37 -3.65 -11.17
N ILE A 26 -17.67 -2.73 -11.84
CA ILE A 26 -16.88 -1.71 -11.16
C ILE A 26 -17.74 -0.78 -10.28
N LYS A 27 -18.97 -0.45 -10.70
CA LYS A 27 -19.84 0.43 -9.94
C LYS A 27 -20.35 -0.22 -8.66
N LEU A 28 -20.64 -1.52 -8.71
CA LEU A 28 -21.00 -2.28 -7.53
C LEU A 28 -19.82 -2.40 -6.58
N TRP A 29 -18.61 -2.66 -7.11
CA TRP A 29 -17.38 -2.74 -6.35
C TRP A 29 -17.07 -1.39 -5.65
N GLU A 30 -17.11 -0.27 -6.39
CA GLU A 30 -16.94 1.08 -5.85
C GLU A 30 -17.92 1.37 -4.70
N LYS A 31 -19.19 1.01 -4.89
CA LYS A 31 -20.23 1.18 -3.84
C LYS A 31 -19.90 0.44 -2.57
N LYS A 32 -19.33 -0.78 -2.67
CA LYS A 32 -19.04 -1.66 -1.53
C LYS A 32 -17.76 -1.26 -0.78
N TYR A 33 -16.71 -0.80 -1.49
CA TYR A 33 -15.36 -0.75 -0.96
C TYR A 33 -14.74 0.64 -0.90
N LEU A 34 -15.16 1.59 -1.73
CA LEU A 34 -14.62 2.94 -1.65
C LEU A 34 -15.23 3.73 -0.48
N HIS A 35 -14.42 4.64 0.07
CA HIS A 35 -14.88 5.64 1.04
C HIS A 35 -15.95 6.54 0.41
N HIS A 36 -16.92 7.02 1.18
CA HIS A 36 -18.01 7.83 0.65
C HIS A 36 -17.52 9.12 -0.03
N GLU A 37 -16.57 9.86 0.58
CA GLU A 37 -15.97 11.03 -0.03
C GLU A 37 -15.26 10.73 -1.35
N PHE A 38 -14.59 9.56 -1.46
CA PHE A 38 -13.95 9.18 -2.72
C PHE A 38 -14.98 8.87 -3.81
N LYS A 39 -16.09 8.23 -3.46
CA LYS A 39 -17.22 8.02 -4.40
C LYS A 39 -17.80 9.34 -4.86
N ASP A 40 -18.00 10.28 -3.95
CA ASP A 40 -18.50 11.63 -4.29
C ASP A 40 -17.54 12.35 -5.24
N PHE A 41 -16.23 12.26 -4.98
CA PHE A 41 -15.19 12.79 -5.86
C PHE A 41 -15.23 12.19 -7.28
N LEU A 42 -15.43 10.88 -7.42
CA LEU A 42 -15.57 10.22 -8.73
C LEU A 42 -16.80 10.71 -9.50
N ASN A 43 -17.81 11.22 -8.80
CA ASN A 43 -19.03 11.80 -9.39
C ASN A 43 -18.95 13.33 -9.55
N GLY A 44 -17.76 13.94 -9.45
CA GLY A 44 -17.56 15.38 -9.63
C GLY A 44 -17.66 16.20 -8.35
N GLY A 45 -17.82 15.57 -7.19
CA GLY A 45 -17.77 16.22 -5.88
C GLY A 45 -16.35 16.55 -5.43
N GLN A 46 -16.23 17.03 -4.21
CA GLN A 46 -14.95 17.32 -3.57
C GLN A 46 -14.47 16.16 -2.70
N ILE A 47 -13.17 16.07 -2.50
CA ILE A 47 -12.53 15.13 -1.59
C ILE A 47 -11.62 15.89 -0.62
N SER A 48 -11.63 15.49 0.63
CA SER A 48 -10.72 16.02 1.64
C SER A 48 -9.30 15.49 1.40
N ILE A 49 -8.37 16.38 1.04
CA ILE A 49 -6.95 16.06 0.92
C ILE A 49 -6.19 16.88 1.94
N CYS A 50 -5.38 16.22 2.78
CA CYS A 50 -4.50 16.85 3.73
C CYS A 50 -3.05 16.79 3.22
N GLU A 51 -2.31 17.90 3.30
CA GLU A 51 -0.87 17.98 2.98
C GLU A 51 -0.13 18.47 4.23
N PRO A 52 0.16 17.59 5.21
CA PRO A 52 0.81 17.99 6.48
C PRO A 52 2.27 18.40 6.31
N ILE A 53 2.95 17.92 5.30
CA ILE A 53 4.29 18.35 4.86
C ILE A 53 4.31 18.41 3.32
N PRO A 54 5.20 19.18 2.71
CA PRO A 54 5.23 19.33 1.25
C PRO A 54 5.25 17.99 0.51
N TYR A 55 4.33 17.83 -0.44
CA TYR A 55 4.19 16.65 -1.29
C TYR A 55 3.83 15.34 -0.60
N LEU A 56 3.35 15.38 0.65
CA LEU A 56 2.71 14.25 1.30
C LEU A 56 1.20 14.51 1.32
N PHE A 57 0.45 13.75 0.55
CA PHE A 57 -1.00 13.91 0.42
C PHE A 57 -1.73 12.74 1.07
N GLU A 58 -2.59 13.02 2.04
CA GLU A 58 -3.44 12.03 2.70
C GLU A 58 -4.89 12.26 2.29
N PHE A 59 -5.60 11.18 1.92
CA PHE A 59 -6.99 11.23 1.50
C PHE A 59 -7.72 9.92 1.81
N PRO A 60 -9.06 9.96 2.01
CA PRO A 60 -9.87 8.77 2.19
C PRO A 60 -10.01 8.02 0.86
N LEU A 61 -9.62 6.75 0.80
CA LEU A 61 -9.73 5.92 -0.41
C LEU A 61 -10.73 4.78 -0.22
N PHE A 62 -10.55 3.97 0.82
CA PHE A 62 -11.39 2.81 1.10
C PHE A 62 -12.21 2.99 2.38
N ASN A 63 -13.28 2.22 2.49
CA ASN A 63 -14.01 2.05 3.74
C ASN A 63 -13.42 0.91 4.59
N GLU A 64 -13.91 0.76 5.81
CA GLU A 64 -13.44 -0.26 6.74
C GLU A 64 -13.69 -1.69 6.24
N ARG A 65 -14.76 -1.91 5.47
CA ARG A 65 -15.06 -3.22 4.89
C ARG A 65 -13.92 -3.73 4.00
N PHE A 66 -13.40 -2.89 3.11
CA PHE A 66 -12.24 -3.23 2.28
C PHE A 66 -11.04 -3.65 3.14
N CYS A 67 -10.76 -2.87 4.19
CA CYS A 67 -9.62 -3.09 5.05
C CYS A 67 -9.72 -4.42 5.81
N ASN A 68 -10.88 -4.69 6.40
CA ASN A 68 -11.11 -5.91 7.18
C ASN A 68 -11.06 -7.17 6.30
N GLU A 69 -11.78 -7.16 5.18
CA GLU A 69 -11.78 -8.31 4.24
C GLU A 69 -10.37 -8.57 3.68
N LEU A 70 -9.59 -7.52 3.38
CA LEU A 70 -8.21 -7.73 2.91
C LEU A 70 -7.31 -8.34 4.00
N ILE A 71 -7.41 -7.88 5.25
CA ILE A 71 -6.66 -8.46 6.38
C ILE A 71 -7.03 -9.94 6.55
N GLU A 72 -8.32 -10.28 6.54
CA GLU A 72 -8.80 -11.66 6.65
C GLU A 72 -8.19 -12.54 5.53
N ILE A 73 -8.25 -12.09 4.29
CA ILE A 73 -7.65 -12.79 3.15
C ILE A 73 -6.14 -13.00 3.35
N MET A 74 -5.42 -11.97 3.81
CA MET A 74 -3.97 -12.06 4.04
C MET A 74 -3.62 -13.07 5.13
N GLU A 75 -4.36 -13.09 6.25
CA GLU A 75 -4.14 -14.02 7.35
C GLU A 75 -4.53 -15.45 6.99
N GLU A 76 -5.64 -15.66 6.31
CA GLU A 76 -6.08 -16.98 5.86
C GLU A 76 -5.09 -17.60 4.86
N ASN A 77 -4.56 -16.80 3.92
CA ASN A 77 -3.55 -17.29 2.97
C ASN A 77 -2.20 -17.57 3.62
N ASN A 78 -1.86 -16.90 4.68
CA ASN A 78 -0.63 -17.06 5.47
C ASN A 78 0.65 -17.17 4.60
N LYS A 79 0.77 -16.34 3.55
CA LYS A 79 1.93 -16.29 2.64
C LYS A 79 2.95 -15.21 3.03
N TRP A 80 3.02 -14.91 4.32
CA TRP A 80 3.95 -13.93 4.84
C TRP A 80 5.40 -14.34 4.61
N SER A 81 6.23 -13.38 4.18
CA SER A 81 7.68 -13.54 4.11
C SER A 81 8.28 -13.62 5.50
N ASP A 82 9.53 -13.99 5.59
CA ASP A 82 10.26 -14.06 6.86
C ASP A 82 11.00 -12.76 7.24
N GLY A 83 10.84 -11.70 6.43
CA GLY A 83 11.46 -10.39 6.66
C GLY A 83 12.99 -10.41 6.56
N ARG A 84 13.57 -11.27 5.73
CA ARG A 84 15.02 -11.39 5.54
C ARG A 84 15.47 -10.79 4.21
N HIS A 85 16.75 -10.41 4.14
CA HIS A 85 17.36 -9.85 2.93
C HIS A 85 17.36 -10.81 1.73
N ASN A 86 17.38 -12.14 1.96
CA ASN A 86 17.30 -13.12 0.87
C ASN A 86 15.83 -13.37 0.53
N ASP A 87 15.38 -12.81 -0.57
CA ASP A 87 14.00 -12.93 -1.03
C ASP A 87 13.93 -13.45 -2.46
N LYS A 88 13.52 -14.71 -2.60
CA LYS A 88 13.38 -15.40 -3.90
C LYS A 88 12.24 -14.86 -4.78
N ARG A 89 11.36 -14.02 -4.25
CA ARG A 89 10.29 -13.37 -4.99
C ARG A 89 10.81 -12.21 -5.86
N LEU A 90 11.98 -11.66 -5.50
CA LEU A 90 12.64 -10.58 -6.23
C LEU A 90 13.57 -11.12 -7.31
N SER A 91 13.66 -10.41 -8.43
CA SER A 91 14.44 -10.83 -9.60
C SER A 91 15.94 -11.02 -9.32
N ASN A 92 16.50 -10.27 -8.37
CA ASN A 92 17.90 -10.36 -7.94
C ASN A 92 18.08 -11.19 -6.66
N GLY A 93 17.00 -11.75 -6.10
CA GLY A 93 17.04 -12.56 -4.88
C GLY A 93 17.41 -11.80 -3.60
N TYR A 94 17.47 -10.47 -3.63
CA TYR A 94 17.89 -9.65 -2.49
C TYR A 94 16.99 -8.45 -2.26
N GLU A 95 16.58 -8.24 -1.01
CA GLU A 95 15.84 -7.08 -0.55
C GLU A 95 16.70 -6.23 0.40
N ASN A 96 16.85 -4.94 0.06
CA ASN A 96 17.67 -4.04 0.86
C ASN A 96 17.03 -3.69 2.21
N VAL A 97 15.71 -3.49 2.20
CA VAL A 97 14.93 -3.11 3.40
C VAL A 97 13.79 -4.12 3.58
N PRO A 98 14.10 -5.34 4.09
CA PRO A 98 13.12 -6.41 4.11
C PRO A 98 11.98 -6.14 5.08
N THR A 99 10.78 -6.56 4.68
CA THR A 99 9.56 -6.52 5.47
C THR A 99 8.93 -7.90 5.60
N VAL A 100 8.20 -8.12 6.69
CA VAL A 100 7.27 -9.26 6.75
C VAL A 100 6.04 -8.85 5.96
N ASP A 101 5.91 -9.41 4.75
CA ASP A 101 4.90 -8.98 3.78
C ASP A 101 4.37 -10.13 2.93
N THR A 102 3.27 -9.84 2.22
CA THR A 102 2.72 -10.67 1.15
C THR A 102 2.45 -9.79 -0.06
N HIS A 103 3.04 -10.14 -1.21
CA HIS A 103 2.81 -9.43 -2.47
C HIS A 103 1.45 -9.79 -3.07
N PHE A 104 0.79 -8.83 -3.74
CA PHE A 104 -0.52 -9.05 -4.35
C PHE A 104 -0.54 -10.09 -5.46
N ASN A 105 0.57 -10.31 -6.16
CA ASN A 105 0.69 -11.40 -7.14
C ASN A 105 0.62 -12.79 -6.48
N GLN A 106 1.06 -12.95 -5.22
CA GLN A 106 1.01 -14.22 -4.50
C GLN A 106 -0.41 -14.67 -4.15
N ILE A 107 -1.35 -13.72 -4.09
CA ILE A 107 -2.78 -13.98 -3.76
C ILE A 107 -3.71 -13.76 -4.96
N GLY A 108 -3.16 -13.43 -6.15
CA GLY A 108 -3.94 -13.20 -7.36
C GLY A 108 -4.69 -11.86 -7.41
N PHE A 109 -4.35 -10.89 -6.55
CA PHE A 109 -4.99 -9.57 -6.47
C PHE A 109 -4.28 -8.47 -7.29
N GLU A 110 -3.11 -8.73 -7.84
CA GLU A 110 -2.28 -7.74 -8.53
C GLU A 110 -3.01 -7.01 -9.66
N LYS A 111 -3.75 -7.73 -10.51
CA LYS A 111 -4.49 -7.13 -11.63
C LYS A 111 -5.57 -6.16 -11.17
N GLN A 112 -6.29 -6.50 -10.12
CA GLN A 112 -7.32 -5.65 -9.51
C GLN A 112 -6.68 -4.44 -8.85
N TRP A 113 -5.60 -4.64 -8.11
CA TRP A 113 -4.87 -3.57 -7.47
C TRP A 113 -4.30 -2.57 -8.47
N ASN A 114 -3.75 -3.05 -9.58
CA ASN A 114 -3.27 -2.18 -10.65
C ASN A 114 -4.41 -1.30 -11.21
N LYS A 115 -5.61 -1.86 -11.42
CA LYS A 115 -6.79 -1.05 -11.80
C LYS A 115 -7.12 0.02 -10.74
N ILE A 116 -7.03 -0.33 -9.45
CA ILE A 116 -7.25 0.60 -8.34
C ILE A 116 -6.25 1.74 -8.38
N VAL A 117 -4.96 1.45 -8.54
CA VAL A 117 -3.92 2.46 -8.61
C VAL A 117 -4.16 3.40 -9.79
N PHE A 118 -4.34 2.88 -11.00
CA PHE A 118 -4.54 3.72 -12.20
C PHE A 118 -5.85 4.49 -12.19
N ASN A 119 -6.94 3.90 -11.71
CA ASN A 119 -8.26 4.54 -11.76
C ASN A 119 -8.50 5.52 -10.61
N TYR A 120 -7.83 5.35 -9.47
CA TYR A 120 -8.12 6.11 -8.26
C TYR A 120 -6.90 6.85 -7.71
N ILE A 121 -5.82 6.15 -7.35
CA ILE A 121 -4.64 6.77 -6.70
C ILE A 121 -3.93 7.73 -7.65
N ALA A 122 -3.73 7.34 -8.91
CA ALA A 122 -3.10 8.16 -9.93
C ALA A 122 -3.82 9.49 -10.15
N LYS A 123 -5.15 9.52 -10.05
CA LYS A 123 -5.93 10.77 -10.18
C LYS A 123 -5.58 11.83 -9.13
N ILE A 124 -5.25 11.40 -7.92
CA ILE A 124 -4.81 12.30 -6.86
C ILE A 124 -3.32 12.63 -7.04
N ALA A 125 -2.50 11.64 -7.38
CA ALA A 125 -1.07 11.83 -7.60
C ALA A 125 -0.78 12.84 -8.72
N GLU A 126 -1.46 12.75 -9.86
CA GLU A 126 -1.31 13.67 -11.00
C GLU A 126 -1.72 15.11 -10.68
N LYS A 127 -2.65 15.31 -9.74
CA LYS A 127 -3.02 16.63 -9.24
C LYS A 127 -2.00 17.19 -8.25
N GLY A 128 -1.49 16.34 -7.36
CA GLY A 128 -0.53 16.73 -6.33
C GLY A 128 0.91 16.89 -6.85
N PHE A 129 1.33 15.99 -7.74
CA PHE A 129 2.66 15.99 -8.36
C PHE A 129 2.58 16.53 -9.79
N VAL A 130 2.46 17.84 -9.92
CA VAL A 130 2.29 18.52 -11.21
C VAL A 130 3.37 18.11 -12.21
N GLY A 131 2.94 17.66 -13.39
CA GLY A 131 3.83 17.19 -14.44
C GLY A 131 4.27 15.72 -14.33
N SER A 132 3.83 15.00 -13.28
CA SER A 132 4.00 13.55 -13.21
C SER A 132 2.88 12.81 -13.95
N HIS A 133 3.20 11.61 -14.43
CA HIS A 133 2.23 10.70 -15.02
C HIS A 133 2.54 9.28 -14.55
N THR A 134 1.52 8.60 -14.05
CA THR A 134 1.67 7.20 -13.61
C THR A 134 1.83 6.28 -14.82
N SER A 135 2.98 5.64 -14.94
CA SER A 135 3.31 4.77 -16.08
C SER A 135 3.23 3.29 -15.75
N ARG A 136 3.66 2.90 -14.54
CA ARG A 136 3.68 1.51 -14.10
C ARG A 136 3.71 1.39 -12.58
N ILE A 137 3.40 0.20 -12.11
CA ILE A 137 3.52 -0.19 -10.72
C ILE A 137 4.63 -1.25 -10.63
N ASN A 138 5.68 -0.96 -9.86
CA ASN A 138 6.82 -1.86 -9.74
C ASN A 138 6.48 -3.06 -8.84
N MET A 139 5.84 -2.78 -7.70
CA MET A 139 5.36 -3.80 -6.78
C MET A 139 4.29 -3.24 -5.85
N SER A 140 3.44 -4.13 -5.34
CA SER A 140 2.46 -3.81 -4.30
C SER A 140 2.31 -4.99 -3.35
N PHE A 141 2.29 -4.70 -2.07
CA PHE A 141 2.29 -5.71 -1.01
C PHE A 141 1.61 -5.18 0.26
N VAL A 142 1.18 -6.10 1.11
CA VAL A 142 0.75 -5.80 2.47
C VAL A 142 1.87 -6.11 3.43
N VAL A 143 2.19 -5.18 4.32
CA VAL A 143 3.19 -5.35 5.39
C VAL A 143 2.49 -5.61 6.72
N LYS A 144 3.04 -6.52 7.49
CA LYS A 144 2.59 -6.91 8.83
C LYS A 144 3.67 -6.57 9.86
N TYR A 145 3.32 -5.69 10.81
CA TYR A 145 4.19 -5.36 11.95
C TYR A 145 3.62 -5.94 13.24
N THR A 146 4.45 -6.66 14.00
CA THR A 146 4.08 -7.25 15.29
C THR A 146 5.20 -7.06 16.31
N PRO A 147 4.90 -6.90 17.61
CA PRO A 147 5.94 -6.77 18.65
C PRO A 147 6.89 -7.98 18.73
N SER A 148 6.38 -9.18 18.46
CA SER A 148 7.15 -10.44 18.52
C SER A 148 7.91 -10.78 17.23
N GLY A 149 7.61 -10.06 16.13
CA GLY A 149 8.24 -10.24 14.82
C GLY A 149 8.95 -8.98 14.37
N GLN A 150 8.68 -8.56 13.13
CA GLN A 150 9.14 -7.25 12.67
C GLN A 150 8.24 -6.16 13.26
N ASN A 151 8.75 -5.37 14.18
CA ASN A 151 7.98 -4.32 14.86
C ASN A 151 8.23 -2.90 14.33
N LYS A 152 9.27 -2.71 13.51
CA LYS A 152 9.67 -1.42 12.93
C LYS A 152 10.39 -1.61 11.60
N LEU A 153 10.58 -0.53 10.86
CA LEU A 153 11.38 -0.52 9.64
C LEU A 153 12.43 0.59 9.71
N ARG A 154 13.68 0.24 9.38
CA ARG A 154 14.80 1.19 9.41
C ARG A 154 14.61 2.35 8.44
N PRO A 155 15.29 3.49 8.64
CA PRO A 155 15.28 4.62 7.72
C PRO A 155 15.69 4.22 6.29
N HIS A 156 14.90 4.65 5.29
CA HIS A 156 15.12 4.36 3.87
C HIS A 156 14.42 5.37 2.95
N ASN A 157 14.77 5.35 1.69
CA ASN A 157 13.97 5.87 0.59
C ASN A 157 13.37 4.69 -0.17
N ASP A 158 12.20 4.89 -0.75
CA ASP A 158 11.58 3.91 -1.62
C ASP A 158 12.17 3.98 -3.04
N SER A 159 12.22 2.84 -3.71
CA SER A 159 12.68 2.76 -5.11
C SER A 159 11.51 3.01 -6.08
N SER A 160 10.89 4.19 -5.98
CA SER A 160 9.72 4.58 -6.76
C SER A 160 9.74 6.07 -7.10
N LEU A 161 9.01 6.51 -8.11
CA LEU A 161 8.76 7.92 -8.35
C LEU A 161 7.94 8.48 -7.18
N TYR A 162 6.82 7.81 -6.88
CA TYR A 162 6.08 8.04 -5.66
C TYR A 162 5.61 6.72 -5.05
N SER A 163 5.43 6.71 -3.75
CA SER A 163 4.87 5.60 -3.00
C SER A 163 3.45 5.91 -2.56
N ALA A 164 2.59 4.90 -2.58
CA ALA A 164 1.27 4.95 -1.98
C ALA A 164 1.23 3.97 -0.79
N MET A 165 0.77 4.44 0.36
CA MET A 165 0.62 3.66 1.57
C MET A 165 -0.81 3.77 2.07
N VAL A 166 -1.49 2.63 2.28
CA VAL A 166 -2.86 2.60 2.82
C VAL A 166 -2.86 1.93 4.18
N ALA A 167 -3.38 2.61 5.21
CA ALA A 167 -3.60 2.00 6.51
C ALA A 167 -4.77 1.01 6.44
N LEU A 168 -4.61 -0.19 6.99
CA LEU A 168 -5.67 -1.20 6.98
C LEU A 168 -6.36 -1.36 8.34
N ASN A 169 -5.72 -0.93 9.42
CA ASN A 169 -6.32 -1.02 10.75
C ASN A 169 -5.94 0.16 11.65
N LYS A 170 -6.57 0.25 12.81
CA LYS A 170 -6.68 1.47 13.59
C LYS A 170 -5.69 1.51 14.77
N ARG A 171 -4.86 2.54 14.79
CA ARG A 171 -3.98 2.82 15.94
C ARG A 171 -4.80 3.20 17.18
N GLY A 172 -4.43 2.61 18.32
CA GLY A 172 -5.11 2.80 19.61
C GLY A 172 -6.27 1.82 19.86
N GLU A 173 -6.70 1.06 18.83
CA GLU A 173 -7.69 -0.02 18.95
C GLU A 173 -7.05 -1.37 18.60
N ASP A 174 -6.54 -1.53 17.37
CA ASP A 174 -5.96 -2.78 16.87
C ASP A 174 -4.49 -2.93 17.23
N PHE A 175 -3.78 -1.79 17.35
CA PHE A 175 -2.35 -1.77 17.71
C PHE A 175 -1.97 -0.48 18.43
N GLU A 176 -0.86 -0.54 19.19
CA GLU A 176 -0.22 0.62 19.83
C GLU A 176 1.16 0.88 19.22
N GLY A 177 1.66 2.12 19.35
CA GLY A 177 2.87 2.55 18.66
C GLY A 177 2.65 2.74 17.17
N GLY A 178 3.60 2.27 16.35
CA GLY A 178 3.52 2.37 14.90
C GLY A 178 3.50 3.79 14.34
N GLY A 179 3.23 3.89 13.06
CA GLY A 179 3.27 5.15 12.31
C GLY A 179 4.47 5.21 11.37
N THR A 180 4.61 6.32 10.67
CA THR A 180 5.73 6.60 9.75
C THR A 180 6.36 7.93 10.12
N ARG A 181 7.70 7.96 10.27
CA ARG A 181 8.43 9.21 10.50
C ARG A 181 9.14 9.62 9.22
N PHE A 182 8.86 10.80 8.73
CA PHE A 182 9.56 11.47 7.64
C PHE A 182 10.69 12.31 8.20
N ILE A 183 11.91 11.77 8.18
CA ILE A 183 13.06 12.25 8.97
C ILE A 183 13.48 13.65 8.54
N ARG A 184 13.55 13.91 7.23
CA ARG A 184 13.96 15.22 6.70
C ARG A 184 12.98 16.35 7.00
N HIS A 185 11.71 16.00 7.25
CA HIS A 185 10.65 16.95 7.58
C HIS A 185 10.37 17.04 9.07
N ASP A 186 11.08 16.24 9.90
CA ASP A 186 10.82 16.06 11.33
C ASP A 186 9.32 15.82 11.64
N TYR A 187 8.65 15.07 10.78
CA TYR A 187 7.22 14.81 10.84
C TYR A 187 6.93 13.33 11.14
N LYS A 188 6.01 13.10 12.08
CA LYS A 188 5.49 11.77 12.41
C LYS A 188 4.04 11.67 11.98
N HIS A 189 3.78 10.83 11.00
CA HIS A 189 2.43 10.49 10.55
C HIS A 189 1.88 9.37 11.45
N LEU A 190 1.11 9.75 12.46
CA LEU A 190 0.59 8.85 13.50
C LEU A 190 -0.90 8.57 13.37
N THR A 191 -1.65 9.47 12.73
CA THR A 191 -3.11 9.41 12.60
C THR A 191 -3.49 8.64 11.33
N GLN A 192 -3.14 7.36 11.28
CA GLN A 192 -3.55 6.51 10.17
C GLN A 192 -4.97 5.98 10.44
N LYS A 193 -5.94 6.49 9.68
CA LYS A 193 -7.31 5.96 9.68
C LYS A 193 -7.40 4.78 8.72
N PRO A 194 -8.09 3.68 9.05
CA PRO A 194 -8.31 2.58 8.11
C PRO A 194 -8.89 3.08 6.78
N GLY A 195 -8.33 2.60 5.67
CA GLY A 195 -8.73 2.99 4.32
C GLY A 195 -8.18 4.31 3.80
N TYR A 196 -7.49 5.11 4.63
CA TYR A 196 -6.85 6.33 4.17
C TYR A 196 -5.54 5.98 3.45
N CYS A 197 -5.36 6.63 2.31
CA CYS A 197 -4.16 6.53 1.48
C CYS A 197 -3.28 7.75 1.68
N VAL A 198 -1.99 7.51 1.83
CA VAL A 198 -0.95 8.55 1.82
C VAL A 198 -0.10 8.34 0.60
N ILE A 199 0.13 9.39 -0.19
CA ILE A 199 1.08 9.37 -1.30
C ILE A 199 2.19 10.38 -1.06
N PHE A 200 3.43 10.01 -1.41
CA PHE A 200 4.62 10.85 -1.24
C PHE A 200 5.73 10.45 -2.21
N PRO A 201 6.66 11.37 -2.57
CA PRO A 201 7.81 11.05 -3.42
C PRO A 201 8.67 9.94 -2.81
N GLY A 202 8.90 8.86 -3.54
CA GLY A 202 9.66 7.71 -3.02
C GLY A 202 11.14 8.00 -2.89
N ARG A 203 11.73 8.65 -3.90
CA ARG A 203 13.17 8.92 -3.98
C ARG A 203 13.53 10.28 -3.37
N LEU A 204 14.73 10.41 -2.83
CA LEU A 204 15.44 11.63 -2.44
C LEU A 204 14.82 12.44 -1.29
N THR A 205 13.58 12.86 -1.36
CA THR A 205 13.03 13.89 -0.47
C THR A 205 12.36 13.35 0.79
N HIS A 206 11.68 12.22 0.69
CA HIS A 206 10.89 11.65 1.79
C HIS A 206 11.58 10.46 2.44
N TYR A 207 12.82 10.65 2.91
CA TYR A 207 13.54 9.67 3.72
C TYR A 207 12.78 9.39 4.99
N HIS A 208 12.37 8.13 5.19
CA HIS A 208 11.42 7.78 6.24
C HIS A 208 11.72 6.44 6.91
N GLU A 209 11.07 6.20 8.03
CA GLU A 209 11.14 4.97 8.81
C GLU A 209 9.76 4.53 9.30
N GLY A 210 9.56 3.22 9.47
CA GLY A 210 8.43 2.67 10.20
C GLY A 210 8.69 2.68 11.70
N LEU A 211 7.84 3.40 12.45
CA LEU A 211 7.95 3.47 13.91
C LEU A 211 7.53 2.16 14.56
N GLU A 212 8.07 1.89 15.73
CA GLU A 212 7.87 0.66 16.48
C GLU A 212 6.40 0.42 16.85
N THR A 213 5.85 -0.72 16.43
CA THR A 213 4.56 -1.26 16.90
C THR A 213 4.81 -1.98 18.22
N THR A 214 4.23 -1.48 19.31
CA THR A 214 4.50 -1.94 20.68
C THR A 214 3.49 -2.95 21.20
N LYS A 215 2.28 -3.01 20.60
CA LYS A 215 1.22 -3.95 20.94
C LYS A 215 0.31 -4.19 19.73
N GLY A 216 -0.31 -5.35 19.67
CA GLY A 216 -1.22 -5.73 18.56
C GLY A 216 -0.49 -5.96 17.25
N THR A 217 -1.23 -5.88 16.14
CA THR A 217 -0.68 -6.08 14.79
C THR A 217 -1.08 -4.91 13.91
N ARG A 218 -0.11 -4.28 13.26
CA ARG A 218 -0.33 -3.20 12.30
C ARG A 218 -0.23 -3.73 10.87
N TYR A 219 -1.21 -3.40 10.02
CA TYR A 219 -1.22 -3.75 8.61
C TYR A 219 -1.27 -2.49 7.74
N ILE A 220 -0.45 -2.46 6.71
CA ILE A 220 -0.47 -1.40 5.68
C ILE A 220 -0.29 -2.01 4.30
N ILE A 221 -0.95 -1.44 3.28
CA ILE A 221 -0.57 -1.66 1.88
C ILE A 221 0.56 -0.69 1.54
N VAL A 222 1.52 -1.14 0.77
CA VAL A 222 2.56 -0.30 0.15
C VAL A 222 2.60 -0.59 -1.35
N SER A 223 2.70 0.46 -2.16
CA SER A 223 2.87 0.37 -3.61
C SER A 223 3.98 1.30 -4.07
N PHE A 224 4.91 0.77 -4.88
CA PHE A 224 5.97 1.52 -5.54
C PHE A 224 5.54 1.82 -6.98
N ILE A 225 5.38 3.10 -7.31
CA ILE A 225 4.74 3.59 -8.53
C ILE A 225 5.72 4.49 -9.31
N GLU A 226 5.76 4.28 -10.65
CA GLU A 226 6.57 5.04 -11.60
C GLU A 226 5.70 5.86 -12.57
#